data_22d5b809cc74721993f814d7d5267fc4
#
_entry.id   22d5b809cc74721993f814d7d5267fc4
#
_cell.length_a   1.000
_cell.length_b   1.000
_cell.length_c   1.000
_cell.angle_alpha   90.00
_cell.angle_beta   90.00
_cell.angle_gamma   90.00
#
_symmetry.space_group_name_H-M   'P 1'
#
loop_
_entity.id
_entity.type
_entity.pdbx_description
1 polymer ?
#
loop_
_entity_poly.entity_id
_entity_poly.type
_entity_poly.pdbx_seq_one_letter_code
_entity_poly.pdbx_strand_id
1 'polypeptide(L)'
;MSPNVDDGERLHRRSFVFDLHIHGPGFVPQPFRSVWRGLTVGAPAEVGFDALRKGGVDAAVAKAVGDPIVTRWYLGRSPWDAVEAQLARIERQASDAGALVVGSVDGLAEARAQGTPAIVLGVEGADAIGRDVDHVDAWHERGVRVIVLVHLRDNVLGTTCLPWQRYVGPLPVRRHAAAGLRPLGLRVVERMTRLGILVDVAHADRATLLAVVDAATAPVVSSHTGARALQDFPRYLADDELRAIASTGGVVGLWPYRYRHAGVRHITELIAHARHIADTIGPEHLAVGTDMNGVPGVMAGFGDETDLPKLTAALLDGGFSDREVNGILGANALRVLRKVEEHAHRRPHR
;
A
#
# COMPACT_ATOMS: atom_id res chain seq x y z
N MET A 1 -6.24 -25.57 -22.04
CA MET A 1 -6.39 -24.39 -21.16
C MET A 1 -7.83 -24.39 -20.66
N SER A 2 -8.05 -24.11 -19.39
CA SER A 2 -9.41 -24.00 -18.83
C SER A 2 -10.11 -22.77 -19.43
N PRO A 3 -11.42 -22.82 -19.76
CA PRO A 3 -12.16 -21.66 -20.31
C PRO A 3 -12.01 -20.38 -19.48
N ASN A 4 -11.84 -20.51 -18.17
CA ASN A 4 -11.70 -19.40 -17.24
C ASN A 4 -10.38 -18.61 -17.34
N VAL A 5 -9.30 -19.21 -17.86
CA VAL A 5 -8.01 -18.51 -18.01
C VAL A 5 -8.08 -17.45 -19.10
N ASP A 6 -8.68 -17.80 -20.24
CA ASP A 6 -8.85 -16.88 -21.37
C ASP A 6 -9.81 -15.72 -21.03
N ASP A 7 -10.84 -16.00 -20.23
CA ASP A 7 -11.78 -14.98 -19.73
C ASP A 7 -11.09 -14.05 -18.72
N GLY A 8 -10.29 -14.62 -17.81
CA GLY A 8 -9.50 -13.87 -16.85
C GLY A 8 -8.51 -12.92 -17.52
N GLU A 9 -7.76 -13.38 -18.53
CA GLU A 9 -6.84 -12.53 -19.27
C GLU A 9 -7.53 -11.42 -20.05
N ARG A 10 -8.70 -11.72 -20.68
CA ARG A 10 -9.49 -10.70 -21.39
C ARG A 10 -9.99 -9.63 -20.43
N LEU A 11 -10.52 -10.05 -19.27
CA LEU A 11 -10.99 -9.12 -18.24
C LEU A 11 -9.84 -8.28 -17.72
N HIS A 12 -8.69 -8.89 -17.43
CA HIS A 12 -7.49 -8.20 -16.93
C HIS A 12 -7.07 -7.08 -17.90
N ARG A 13 -6.92 -7.38 -19.19
CA ARG A 13 -6.51 -6.41 -20.21
C ARG A 13 -7.48 -5.22 -20.38
N ARG A 14 -8.78 -5.41 -20.15
CA ARG A 14 -9.78 -4.31 -20.26
C ARG A 14 -9.97 -3.55 -18.95
N SER A 15 -9.58 -4.13 -17.82
CA SER A 15 -9.68 -3.48 -16.51
C SER A 15 -8.60 -2.40 -16.34
N PHE A 16 -8.89 -1.42 -15.50
CA PHE A 16 -7.83 -0.56 -14.94
C PHE A 16 -7.19 -1.28 -13.78
N VAL A 17 -5.95 -1.71 -13.93
CA VAL A 17 -5.22 -2.45 -12.89
C VAL A 17 -4.37 -1.50 -12.10
N PHE A 18 -4.62 -1.41 -10.78
CA PHE A 18 -3.98 -0.47 -9.90
C PHE A 18 -3.53 -1.11 -8.59
N ASP A 19 -2.23 -1.20 -8.39
CA ASP A 19 -1.64 -1.67 -7.14
C ASP A 19 -1.43 -0.52 -6.15
N LEU A 20 -2.05 -0.61 -4.98
CA LEU A 20 -1.99 0.44 -3.94
C LEU A 20 -0.67 0.48 -3.17
N HIS A 21 0.20 -0.52 -3.33
CA HIS A 21 1.43 -0.58 -2.56
C HIS A 21 2.50 -1.44 -3.20
N ILE A 22 3.55 -0.79 -3.68
CA ILE A 22 4.80 -1.44 -4.10
C ILE A 22 6.01 -0.62 -3.61
N HIS A 23 7.18 -1.24 -3.65
CA HIS A 23 8.46 -0.54 -3.50
C HIS A 23 9.28 -0.61 -4.78
N GLY A 24 10.04 0.45 -5.05
CA GLY A 24 11.08 0.40 -6.09
C GLY A 24 12.23 -0.52 -5.67
N PRO A 25 12.89 -1.24 -6.61
CA PRO A 25 14.02 -2.10 -6.28
C PRO A 25 15.13 -1.29 -5.61
N GLY A 26 15.79 -1.87 -4.61
CA GLY A 26 16.89 -1.23 -3.91
C GLY A 26 16.49 -0.15 -2.92
N PHE A 27 15.27 -0.18 -2.36
CA PHE A 27 14.88 0.74 -1.29
C PHE A 27 15.80 0.61 -0.06
N VAL A 28 16.39 -0.58 0.18
CA VAL A 28 17.53 -0.76 1.08
C VAL A 28 18.83 -0.59 0.29
N PRO A 29 19.71 0.41 0.63
CA PRO A 29 20.91 0.67 -0.16
C PRO A 29 22.02 -0.38 0.03
N GLN A 30 22.90 -0.51 -0.94
CA GLN A 30 24.13 -1.28 -0.79
C GLN A 30 25.08 -0.61 0.23
N PRO A 31 25.88 -1.36 1.04
CA PRO A 31 26.02 -2.82 1.04
C PRO A 31 24.98 -3.58 1.90
N PHE A 32 24.05 -2.87 2.53
CA PHE A 32 23.11 -3.42 3.54
C PHE A 32 22.04 -4.33 2.94
N ARG A 33 21.86 -4.27 1.64
CA ARG A 33 20.93 -5.13 0.90
C ARG A 33 21.18 -6.62 1.13
N SER A 34 22.45 -7.03 1.23
CA SER A 34 22.82 -8.42 1.50
C SER A 34 22.39 -8.86 2.90
N VAL A 35 22.49 -7.95 3.89
CA VAL A 35 22.02 -8.21 5.27
C VAL A 35 20.50 -8.31 5.30
N TRP A 36 19.81 -7.40 4.62
CA TRP A 36 18.34 -7.44 4.48
C TRP A 36 17.87 -8.75 3.86
N ARG A 37 18.47 -9.17 2.74
CA ARG A 37 18.18 -10.45 2.10
C ARG A 37 18.49 -11.66 2.97
N GLY A 38 19.53 -11.61 3.80
CA GLY A 38 19.82 -12.65 4.78
C GLY A 38 18.77 -12.76 5.89
N LEU A 39 18.15 -11.65 6.28
CA LEU A 39 17.05 -11.61 7.26
C LEU A 39 15.71 -12.05 6.65
N THR A 40 15.56 -11.89 5.34
CA THR A 40 14.35 -12.21 4.56
C THR A 40 14.57 -13.44 3.68
N VAL A 41 15.07 -14.53 4.27
CA VAL A 41 15.30 -15.80 3.56
C VAL A 41 14.01 -16.29 2.89
N GLY A 42 14.03 -16.39 1.55
CA GLY A 42 12.87 -16.76 0.74
C GLY A 42 12.14 -15.57 0.11
N ALA A 43 12.61 -14.35 0.33
CA ALA A 43 12.08 -13.20 -0.39
C ALA A 43 12.30 -13.37 -1.92
N PRO A 44 11.31 -12.99 -2.74
CA PRO A 44 11.47 -13.00 -4.20
C PRO A 44 12.63 -12.09 -4.63
N ALA A 45 13.13 -12.32 -5.83
CA ALA A 45 14.08 -11.40 -6.44
C ALA A 45 13.42 -10.03 -6.59
N GLU A 46 14.17 -8.94 -6.34
CA GLU A 46 13.63 -7.61 -6.58
C GLU A 46 13.33 -7.38 -8.06
N VAL A 47 12.20 -6.76 -8.33
CA VAL A 47 11.64 -6.56 -9.66
C VAL A 47 11.66 -5.07 -10.00
N GLY A 48 12.02 -4.74 -11.23
CA GLY A 48 11.92 -3.39 -11.77
C GLY A 48 10.49 -3.02 -12.16
N PHE A 49 10.24 -1.74 -12.37
CA PHE A 49 8.91 -1.25 -12.79
C PHE A 49 8.51 -1.69 -14.22
N ASP A 50 9.41 -2.28 -14.99
CA ASP A 50 9.08 -2.94 -16.26
C ASP A 50 8.14 -4.15 -16.08
N ALA A 51 8.09 -4.76 -14.88
CA ALA A 51 7.14 -5.79 -14.51
C ALA A 51 5.68 -5.29 -14.57
N LEU A 52 5.43 -4.02 -14.28
CA LEU A 52 4.08 -3.42 -14.36
C LEU A 52 3.51 -3.58 -15.78
N ARG A 53 4.28 -3.21 -16.81
CA ARG A 53 3.86 -3.35 -18.20
C ARG A 53 3.63 -4.80 -18.58
N LYS A 54 4.52 -5.71 -18.17
CA LYS A 54 4.43 -7.14 -18.45
C LYS A 54 3.21 -7.77 -17.78
N GLY A 55 2.86 -7.31 -16.59
CA GLY A 55 1.69 -7.75 -15.82
C GLY A 55 0.39 -7.06 -16.21
N GLY A 56 0.40 -6.13 -17.16
CA GLY A 56 -0.80 -5.38 -17.55
C GLY A 56 -1.29 -4.44 -16.45
N VAL A 57 -0.36 -3.93 -15.61
CA VAL A 57 -0.66 -2.98 -14.55
C VAL A 57 -0.60 -1.56 -15.08
N ASP A 58 -1.71 -0.83 -14.96
CA ASP A 58 -1.83 0.55 -15.43
C ASP A 58 -1.22 1.55 -14.45
N ALA A 59 -1.31 1.27 -13.16
CA ALA A 59 -0.78 2.15 -12.13
C ALA A 59 -0.32 1.40 -10.88
N ALA A 60 0.65 1.98 -10.17
CA ALA A 60 1.05 1.52 -8.85
C ALA A 60 1.45 2.69 -7.94
N VAL A 61 1.18 2.56 -6.63
CA VAL A 61 1.71 3.48 -5.62
C VAL A 61 3.08 2.98 -5.18
N ALA A 62 4.15 3.62 -5.65
CA ALA A 62 5.51 3.30 -5.23
C ALA A 62 5.90 4.13 -4.01
N LYS A 63 6.24 3.46 -2.91
CA LYS A 63 6.48 4.10 -1.62
C LYS A 63 7.95 4.12 -1.23
N ALA A 64 8.42 5.27 -0.78
CA ALA A 64 9.65 5.42 -0.03
C ALA A 64 9.40 5.04 1.44
N VAL A 65 10.37 4.39 2.10
CA VAL A 65 10.24 4.00 3.51
C VAL A 65 10.86 5.06 4.40
N GLY A 66 10.05 5.62 5.30
CA GLY A 66 10.45 6.76 6.15
C GLY A 66 10.87 6.40 7.57
N ASP A 67 10.66 5.13 8.00
CA ASP A 67 11.05 4.74 9.34
C ASP A 67 12.58 4.53 9.51
N PRO A 68 13.11 4.65 10.75
CA PRO A 68 14.53 4.51 11.01
C PRO A 68 15.10 3.09 10.79
N ILE A 69 14.27 2.08 10.53
CA ILE A 69 14.73 0.74 10.21
C ILE A 69 15.38 0.72 8.84
N VAL A 70 14.84 1.53 7.92
CA VAL A 70 15.39 1.70 6.57
C VAL A 70 16.24 2.97 6.47
N THR A 71 15.78 4.11 6.94
CA THR A 71 16.48 5.40 6.73
C THR A 71 17.88 5.44 7.36
N ARG A 72 18.13 4.70 8.46
CA ARG A 72 19.47 4.60 9.05
C ARG A 72 20.54 3.99 8.13
N TRP A 73 20.12 3.23 7.10
CA TRP A 73 21.04 2.65 6.14
C TRP A 73 21.51 3.66 5.06
N TYR A 74 20.89 4.84 5.02
CA TYR A 74 21.31 5.97 4.20
C TYR A 74 22.36 6.80 4.95
N LEU A 75 23.57 6.27 5.06
CA LEU A 75 24.66 6.87 5.87
C LEU A 75 24.92 8.32 5.48
N GLY A 76 25.10 9.16 6.50
CA GLY A 76 25.35 10.59 6.32
C GLY A 76 24.13 11.44 5.93
N ARG A 77 22.93 10.85 5.89
CA ARG A 77 21.67 11.53 5.58
C ARG A 77 20.77 11.64 6.80
N SER A 78 20.02 12.74 6.90
CA SER A 78 18.89 12.82 7.80
C SER A 78 17.77 11.82 7.36
N PRO A 79 16.82 11.45 8.23
CA PRO A 79 15.65 10.66 7.80
C PRO A 79 14.88 11.29 6.65
N TRP A 80 14.76 12.62 6.63
CA TRP A 80 14.16 13.40 5.55
C TRP A 80 14.91 13.19 4.24
N ASP A 81 16.23 13.46 4.22
CA ASP A 81 17.07 13.31 3.03
C ASP A 81 17.13 11.87 2.53
N ALA A 82 16.98 10.90 3.43
CA ALA A 82 16.91 9.49 3.07
C ALA A 82 15.60 9.16 2.31
N VAL A 83 14.47 9.75 2.71
CA VAL A 83 13.20 9.61 1.99
C VAL A 83 13.28 10.32 0.63
N GLU A 84 13.79 11.55 0.57
CA GLU A 84 13.99 12.27 -0.68
C GLU A 84 14.87 11.52 -1.68
N ALA A 85 15.94 10.88 -1.18
CA ALA A 85 16.80 10.04 -2.02
C ALA A 85 16.08 8.80 -2.57
N GLN A 86 15.14 8.23 -1.80
CA GLN A 86 14.31 7.11 -2.25
C GLN A 86 13.28 7.58 -3.29
N LEU A 87 12.59 8.70 -3.06
CA LEU A 87 11.65 9.28 -4.03
C LEU A 87 12.35 9.59 -5.36
N ALA A 88 13.50 10.25 -5.31
CA ALA A 88 14.29 10.52 -6.51
C ALA A 88 14.78 9.24 -7.23
N ARG A 89 15.00 8.14 -6.50
CA ARG A 89 15.29 6.84 -7.09
C ARG A 89 14.09 6.26 -7.78
N ILE A 90 12.91 6.28 -7.13
CA ILE A 90 11.65 5.82 -7.73
C ILE A 90 11.40 6.53 -9.05
N GLU A 91 11.57 7.84 -9.11
CA GLU A 91 11.39 8.62 -10.36
C GLU A 91 12.34 8.19 -11.47
N ARG A 92 13.63 8.01 -11.15
CA ARG A 92 14.61 7.52 -12.14
C ARG A 92 14.24 6.12 -12.63
N GLN A 93 13.88 5.21 -11.72
CA GLN A 93 13.49 3.84 -12.07
C GLN A 93 12.19 3.80 -12.89
N ALA A 94 11.25 4.70 -12.62
CA ALA A 94 10.05 4.88 -13.43
C ALA A 94 10.41 5.31 -14.85
N SER A 95 11.25 6.35 -14.98
CA SER A 95 11.74 6.84 -16.26
C SER A 95 12.48 5.75 -17.05
N ASP A 96 13.38 5.01 -16.40
CA ASP A 96 14.15 3.93 -17.01
C ASP A 96 13.25 2.78 -17.51
N ALA A 97 12.14 2.53 -16.84
CA ALA A 97 11.13 1.54 -17.22
C ALA A 97 10.09 2.06 -18.23
N GLY A 98 10.18 3.32 -18.62
CA GLY A 98 9.18 3.97 -19.48
C GLY A 98 7.82 4.11 -18.81
N ALA A 99 7.79 4.32 -17.48
CA ALA A 99 6.59 4.63 -16.71
C ALA A 99 6.53 6.14 -16.40
N LEU A 100 5.32 6.68 -16.24
CA LEU A 100 5.08 8.07 -15.91
C LEU A 100 4.88 8.25 -14.41
N VAL A 101 5.52 9.24 -13.81
CA VAL A 101 5.18 9.65 -12.44
C VAL A 101 4.04 10.66 -12.52
N VAL A 102 2.93 10.36 -11.84
CA VAL A 102 1.71 11.16 -11.89
C VAL A 102 1.21 11.48 -10.47
N GLY A 103 0.60 12.65 -10.31
CA GLY A 103 0.08 13.12 -9.03
C GLY A 103 -1.43 13.41 -9.02
N SER A 104 -2.18 12.93 -10.02
CA SER A 104 -3.62 13.18 -10.13
C SER A 104 -4.34 12.03 -10.84
N VAL A 105 -5.65 11.94 -10.64
CA VAL A 105 -6.51 10.97 -11.34
C VAL A 105 -6.54 11.24 -12.84
N ASP A 106 -6.49 12.50 -13.26
CA ASP A 106 -6.41 12.86 -14.69
C ASP A 106 -5.10 12.37 -15.29
N GLY A 107 -3.97 12.53 -14.59
CA GLY A 107 -2.68 11.99 -15.01
C GLY A 107 -2.69 10.45 -15.14
N LEU A 108 -3.41 9.73 -14.27
CA LEU A 108 -3.62 8.28 -14.39
C LEU A 108 -4.40 7.93 -15.66
N ALA A 109 -5.45 8.70 -15.97
CA ALA A 109 -6.25 8.49 -17.17
C ALA A 109 -5.44 8.76 -18.46
N GLU A 110 -4.63 9.82 -18.46
CA GLU A 110 -3.74 10.15 -19.58
C GLU A 110 -2.68 9.07 -19.81
N ALA A 111 -2.02 8.59 -18.74
CA ALA A 111 -1.04 7.51 -18.83
C ALA A 111 -1.64 6.23 -19.42
N ARG A 112 -2.85 5.85 -18.96
CA ARG A 112 -3.58 4.71 -19.54
C ARG A 112 -3.92 4.90 -21.01
N ALA A 113 -4.39 6.09 -21.40
CA ALA A 113 -4.69 6.40 -22.80
C ALA A 113 -3.45 6.28 -23.70
N GLN A 114 -2.25 6.51 -23.15
CA GLN A 114 -0.97 6.33 -23.82
C GLN A 114 -0.45 4.88 -23.77
N GLY A 115 -1.14 3.97 -23.09
CA GLY A 115 -0.66 2.61 -22.85
C GLY A 115 0.62 2.54 -22.02
N THR A 116 0.84 3.53 -21.13
CA THR A 116 2.05 3.70 -20.33
C THR A 116 1.70 3.50 -18.85
N PRO A 117 2.42 2.61 -18.12
CA PRO A 117 2.23 2.47 -16.68
C PRO A 117 2.49 3.78 -15.93
N ALA A 118 1.71 4.02 -14.89
CA ALA A 118 1.84 5.19 -14.04
C ALA A 118 2.35 4.84 -12.64
N ILE A 119 3.20 5.68 -12.08
CA ILE A 119 3.67 5.62 -10.69
C ILE A 119 3.09 6.81 -9.93
N VAL A 120 2.36 6.52 -8.86
CA VAL A 120 1.97 7.50 -7.84
C VAL A 120 3.00 7.43 -6.71
N LEU A 121 3.57 8.57 -6.33
CA LEU A 121 4.53 8.60 -5.23
C LEU A 121 3.84 8.47 -3.88
N GLY A 122 4.42 7.65 -2.99
CA GLY A 122 3.98 7.49 -1.62
C GLY A 122 5.12 7.44 -0.62
N VAL A 123 4.77 7.49 0.67
CA VAL A 123 5.69 7.29 1.79
C VAL A 123 5.08 6.27 2.74
N GLU A 124 5.89 5.30 3.17
CA GLU A 124 5.50 4.31 4.18
C GLU A 124 6.28 4.53 5.48
N GLY A 125 5.51 4.81 6.55
CA GLY A 125 6.07 5.25 7.82
C GLY A 125 6.49 6.72 7.78
N ALA A 126 5.64 7.60 8.28
CA ALA A 126 5.84 9.05 8.22
C ALA A 126 6.80 9.58 9.31
N ASP A 127 7.73 8.74 9.79
CA ASP A 127 8.73 9.09 10.81
C ASP A 127 9.59 10.29 10.40
N ALA A 128 9.89 10.41 9.11
CA ALA A 128 10.74 11.47 8.55
C ALA A 128 10.12 12.87 8.64
N ILE A 129 8.80 13.00 8.83
CA ILE A 129 8.15 14.28 9.17
C ILE A 129 8.74 14.88 10.45
N GLY A 130 9.22 14.02 11.38
CA GLY A 130 9.71 14.48 12.67
C GLY A 130 8.58 15.08 13.50
N ARG A 131 8.67 16.37 13.83
CA ARG A 131 7.65 17.11 14.59
C ARG A 131 7.04 18.27 13.82
N ASP A 132 7.42 18.42 12.55
CA ASP A 132 7.01 19.53 11.71
C ASP A 132 5.90 19.08 10.73
N VAL A 133 4.70 19.63 10.91
CA VAL A 133 3.55 19.34 10.05
C VAL A 133 3.75 19.90 8.63
N ASP A 134 4.54 20.97 8.47
CA ASP A 134 4.77 21.60 7.18
C ASP A 134 5.57 20.68 6.21
N HIS A 135 6.23 19.65 6.74
CA HIS A 135 6.81 18.58 5.93
C HIS A 135 5.76 17.80 5.10
N VAL A 136 4.50 17.80 5.51
CA VAL A 136 3.41 17.21 4.71
C VAL A 136 3.18 18.01 3.44
N ASP A 137 3.27 19.36 3.54
CA ASP A 137 3.16 20.24 2.38
C ASP A 137 4.32 20.03 1.42
N ALA A 138 5.54 19.96 1.94
CA ALA A 138 6.73 19.71 1.13
C ALA A 138 6.63 18.36 0.38
N TRP A 139 6.11 17.32 1.01
CA TRP A 139 5.85 16.05 0.31
C TRP A 139 4.72 16.17 -0.72
N HIS A 140 3.65 16.93 -0.44
CA HIS A 140 2.61 17.18 -1.43
C HIS A 140 3.16 17.91 -2.66
N GLU A 141 3.95 18.97 -2.47
CA GLU A 141 4.63 19.72 -3.52
C GLU A 141 5.62 18.82 -4.31
N ARG A 142 6.27 17.90 -3.61
CA ARG A 142 7.15 16.87 -4.18
C ARG A 142 6.41 15.83 -5.05
N GLY A 143 5.08 15.80 -5.00
CA GLY A 143 4.24 14.88 -5.76
C GLY A 143 3.76 13.66 -4.97
N VAL A 144 4.03 13.55 -3.66
CA VAL A 144 3.51 12.47 -2.82
C VAL A 144 1.99 12.59 -2.69
N ARG A 145 1.27 11.48 -2.90
CA ARG A 145 -0.19 11.43 -2.83
C ARG A 145 -0.75 10.38 -1.88
N VAL A 146 0.10 9.51 -1.34
CA VAL A 146 -0.31 8.48 -0.36
C VAL A 146 0.71 8.42 0.75
N ILE A 147 0.28 8.46 2.01
CA ILE A 147 1.18 8.33 3.17
C ILE A 147 0.61 7.31 4.16
N VAL A 148 1.43 6.29 4.49
CA VAL A 148 1.21 5.38 5.61
C VAL A 148 1.78 6.03 6.87
N LEU A 149 0.94 6.23 7.89
CA LEU A 149 1.32 7.03 9.08
C LEU A 149 2.40 6.35 9.94
N VAL A 150 2.27 5.05 10.15
CA VAL A 150 3.17 4.22 10.96
C VAL A 150 3.59 3.00 10.16
N HIS A 151 4.77 2.44 10.44
CA HIS A 151 5.23 1.23 9.75
C HIS A 151 5.71 0.19 10.77
N LEU A 152 6.97 -0.16 10.82
CA LEU A 152 7.51 -1.26 11.63
C LEU A 152 7.82 -0.84 13.09
N ARG A 153 7.40 0.33 13.53
CA ARG A 153 7.56 0.83 14.89
C ARG A 153 6.54 1.91 15.23
N ASP A 154 6.31 2.08 16.54
CA ASP A 154 5.60 3.28 17.03
C ASP A 154 6.44 4.53 16.72
N ASN A 155 5.77 5.60 16.30
CA ASN A 155 6.42 6.88 16.01
C ASN A 155 5.70 8.06 16.71
N VAL A 156 6.05 9.30 16.35
CA VAL A 156 5.46 10.50 16.93
C VAL A 156 4.01 10.74 16.50
N LEU A 157 3.50 10.00 15.52
CA LEU A 157 2.14 10.13 14.98
C LEU A 157 1.18 9.11 15.56
N GLY A 158 1.64 7.88 15.81
CA GLY A 158 0.78 6.78 16.25
C GLY A 158 1.52 5.52 16.63
N THR A 159 0.77 4.43 16.81
CA THR A 159 1.29 3.11 17.18
C THR A 159 1.04 2.07 16.11
N THR A 160 2.03 1.16 15.92
CA THR A 160 1.97 0.07 14.93
C THR A 160 1.37 -1.20 15.53
N CYS A 161 0.67 -1.99 14.71
CA CYS A 161 0.13 -3.29 15.12
C CYS A 161 1.21 -4.35 15.32
N LEU A 162 2.30 -4.32 14.53
CA LEU A 162 3.35 -5.34 14.57
C LEU A 162 4.74 -4.68 14.43
N PRO A 163 5.44 -4.40 15.55
CA PRO A 163 6.79 -3.88 15.52
C PRO A 163 7.77 -4.88 14.88
N TRP A 164 8.81 -4.37 14.19
CA TRP A 164 9.78 -5.17 13.43
C TRP A 164 10.42 -6.31 14.21
N GLN A 165 10.63 -6.13 15.54
CA GLN A 165 11.21 -7.15 16.39
C GLN A 165 10.42 -8.45 16.38
N ARG A 166 9.10 -8.37 16.16
CA ARG A 166 8.20 -9.54 16.11
C ARG A 166 8.34 -10.34 14.82
N TYR A 167 8.86 -9.73 13.76
CA TYR A 167 9.18 -10.47 12.53
C TYR A 167 10.44 -11.33 12.67
N VAL A 168 11.42 -10.90 13.48
CA VAL A 168 12.70 -11.60 13.63
C VAL A 168 12.76 -12.52 14.85
N GLY A 169 11.83 -12.41 15.81
CA GLY A 169 11.78 -13.28 16.98
C GLY A 169 11.19 -12.62 18.23
N PRO A 170 11.34 -13.24 19.42
CA PRO A 170 10.81 -12.73 20.68
C PRO A 170 11.68 -11.62 21.29
N LEU A 171 12.16 -10.69 20.47
CA LEU A 171 13.00 -9.59 20.93
C LEU A 171 12.19 -8.59 21.78
N PRO A 172 12.80 -7.91 22.76
CA PRO A 172 12.16 -6.87 23.53
C PRO A 172 11.63 -5.75 22.64
N VAL A 173 10.38 -5.33 22.86
CA VAL A 173 9.74 -4.24 22.13
C VAL A 173 9.50 -3.09 23.09
N ARG A 174 10.08 -1.94 22.80
CA ARG A 174 9.69 -0.69 23.47
C ARG A 174 8.44 -0.14 22.81
N ARG A 175 7.35 -0.13 23.55
CA ARG A 175 6.09 0.49 23.13
C ARG A 175 5.93 1.85 23.79
N HIS A 176 5.21 2.74 23.16
CA HIS A 176 4.76 3.94 23.84
C HIS A 176 3.75 3.57 24.95
N ALA A 177 3.73 4.36 26.03
CA ALA A 177 2.86 4.08 27.17
C ALA A 177 1.35 4.13 26.79
N ALA A 178 0.98 4.99 25.84
CA ALA A 178 -0.38 5.09 25.29
C ALA A 178 -0.40 4.61 23.85
N ALA A 179 -1.29 3.66 23.54
CA ALA A 179 -1.59 3.25 22.17
C ALA A 179 -2.48 4.29 21.47
N GLY A 180 -2.41 4.33 20.14
CA GLY A 180 -3.29 5.11 19.28
C GLY A 180 -2.67 6.34 18.63
N LEU A 181 -3.53 7.07 17.91
CA LEU A 181 -3.16 8.30 17.22
C LEU A 181 -2.78 9.40 18.22
N ARG A 182 -1.70 10.11 17.94
CA ARG A 182 -1.17 11.17 18.80
C ARG A 182 -1.68 12.53 18.35
N PRO A 183 -1.59 13.58 19.20
CA PRO A 183 -1.99 14.93 18.80
C PRO A 183 -1.30 15.43 17.53
N LEU A 184 -0.03 15.10 17.33
CA LEU A 184 0.69 15.42 16.09
C LEU A 184 0.15 14.60 14.92
N GLY A 185 -0.13 13.30 15.12
CA GLY A 185 -0.73 12.44 14.12
C GLY A 185 -2.08 12.95 13.63
N LEU A 186 -2.92 13.44 14.55
CA LEU A 186 -4.19 14.06 14.19
C LEU A 186 -3.99 15.28 13.27
N ARG A 187 -3.08 16.19 13.61
CA ARG A 187 -2.78 17.35 12.75
C ARG A 187 -2.24 16.95 11.38
N VAL A 188 -1.40 15.89 11.33
CA VAL A 188 -0.90 15.35 10.06
C VAL A 188 -2.03 14.78 9.21
N VAL A 189 -2.95 13.98 9.79
CA VAL A 189 -4.14 13.45 9.08
C VAL A 189 -5.01 14.59 8.54
N GLU A 190 -5.30 15.60 9.34
CA GLU A 190 -6.05 16.77 8.93
C GLU A 190 -5.34 17.53 7.78
N ARG A 191 -4.01 17.66 7.84
CA ARG A 191 -3.24 18.32 6.80
C ARG A 191 -3.23 17.52 5.51
N MET A 192 -3.00 16.20 5.58
CA MET A 192 -3.09 15.30 4.43
C MET A 192 -4.43 15.40 3.73
N THR A 193 -5.52 15.33 4.50
CA THR A 193 -6.89 15.43 3.97
C THR A 193 -7.13 16.76 3.25
N ARG A 194 -6.63 17.88 3.79
CA ARG A 194 -6.75 19.22 3.15
C ARG A 194 -5.98 19.30 1.84
N LEU A 195 -4.83 18.66 1.76
CA LEU A 195 -3.95 18.67 0.57
C LEU A 195 -4.35 17.64 -0.49
N GLY A 196 -5.32 16.76 -0.22
CA GLY A 196 -5.65 15.68 -1.14
C GLY A 196 -4.63 14.53 -1.13
N ILE A 197 -3.94 14.33 -0.01
CA ILE A 197 -3.09 13.16 0.22
C ILE A 197 -3.94 12.07 0.86
N LEU A 198 -3.95 10.89 0.26
CA LEU A 198 -4.67 9.72 0.77
C LEU A 198 -4.02 9.20 2.05
N VAL A 199 -4.81 9.10 3.11
CA VAL A 199 -4.40 8.55 4.40
C VAL A 199 -4.46 7.03 4.34
N ASP A 200 -3.32 6.37 4.59
CA ASP A 200 -3.19 4.93 4.60
C ASP A 200 -2.91 4.45 6.04
N VAL A 201 -3.79 3.58 6.55
CA VAL A 201 -3.70 3.01 7.91
C VAL A 201 -3.10 1.60 7.93
N ALA A 202 -2.54 1.12 6.82
CA ALA A 202 -1.74 -0.09 6.86
C ALA A 202 -0.68 0.01 7.97
N HIS A 203 -0.36 -1.11 8.62
CA HIS A 203 0.50 -1.17 9.80
C HIS A 203 -0.01 -0.49 11.09
N ALA A 204 -1.04 0.35 11.05
CA ALA A 204 -1.57 0.95 12.26
C ALA A 204 -2.16 -0.11 13.22
N ASP A 205 -1.98 0.07 14.51
CA ASP A 205 -2.75 -0.72 15.48
C ASP A 205 -4.21 -0.25 15.49
N ARG A 206 -5.08 -1.07 16.10
CA ARG A 206 -6.51 -0.79 16.17
C ARG A 206 -6.82 0.60 16.70
N ALA A 207 -6.12 1.03 17.76
CA ALA A 207 -6.39 2.32 18.39
C ALA A 207 -6.00 3.49 17.47
N THR A 208 -4.90 3.38 16.74
CA THR A 208 -4.48 4.37 15.72
C THR A 208 -5.46 4.38 14.55
N LEU A 209 -5.84 3.20 14.01
CA LEU A 209 -6.75 3.07 12.89
C LEU A 209 -8.10 3.72 13.19
N LEU A 210 -8.74 3.35 14.30
CA LEU A 210 -10.07 3.87 14.66
C LEU A 210 -10.04 5.37 14.91
N ALA A 211 -8.98 5.89 15.56
CA ALA A 211 -8.85 7.33 15.75
C ALA A 211 -8.61 8.10 14.45
N VAL A 212 -7.91 7.51 13.47
CA VAL A 212 -7.78 8.09 12.12
C VAL A 212 -9.12 8.10 11.40
N VAL A 213 -9.88 7.00 11.44
CA VAL A 213 -11.20 6.91 10.82
C VAL A 213 -12.18 7.93 11.45
N ASP A 214 -12.16 8.08 12.77
CA ASP A 214 -13.01 9.06 13.48
C ASP A 214 -12.67 10.50 13.08
N ALA A 215 -11.41 10.80 12.87
CA ALA A 215 -10.95 12.12 12.43
C ALA A 215 -11.11 12.37 10.92
N ALA A 216 -11.29 11.34 10.12
CA ALA A 216 -11.27 11.44 8.67
C ALA A 216 -12.51 12.12 8.12
N THR A 217 -12.31 13.10 7.23
CA THR A 217 -13.37 13.76 6.45
C THR A 217 -13.33 13.38 4.96
N ALA A 218 -12.39 12.52 4.59
CA ALA A 218 -12.23 11.93 3.26
C ALA A 218 -11.97 10.41 3.41
N PRO A 219 -12.08 9.61 2.35
CA PRO A 219 -11.80 8.18 2.41
C PRO A 219 -10.41 7.85 2.96
N VAL A 220 -10.33 6.79 3.78
CA VAL A 220 -9.11 6.22 4.35
C VAL A 220 -8.91 4.83 3.77
N VAL A 221 -7.67 4.40 3.55
CA VAL A 221 -7.36 3.06 3.03
C VAL A 221 -6.48 2.26 3.97
N SER A 222 -6.54 0.94 3.87
CA SER A 222 -5.46 0.05 4.28
C SER A 222 -4.90 -0.59 3.02
N SER A 223 -3.77 -0.09 2.53
CA SER A 223 -3.27 -0.45 1.20
C SER A 223 -2.95 -1.93 1.04
N HIS A 224 -2.55 -2.64 2.12
CA HIS A 224 -2.18 -4.06 2.07
C HIS A 224 -2.47 -4.74 3.42
N THR A 225 -3.35 -5.76 3.40
CA THR A 225 -3.77 -6.50 4.59
C THR A 225 -4.54 -7.78 4.21
N GLY A 226 -5.15 -8.43 5.21
CA GLY A 226 -6.07 -9.55 5.09
C GLY A 226 -7.13 -9.53 6.21
N ALA A 227 -7.96 -10.56 6.30
CA ALA A 227 -9.00 -10.70 7.31
C ALA A 227 -8.49 -11.50 8.52
N ARG A 228 -8.53 -10.91 9.71
CA ARG A 228 -8.11 -11.57 10.96
C ARG A 228 -8.99 -12.75 11.32
N ALA A 229 -10.26 -12.73 10.91
CA ALA A 229 -11.18 -13.85 11.10
C ALA A 229 -10.71 -15.17 10.49
N LEU A 230 -9.89 -15.12 9.42
CA LEU A 230 -9.34 -16.32 8.77
C LEU A 230 -7.97 -16.71 9.33
N GLN A 231 -7.19 -15.75 9.83
CA GLN A 231 -5.92 -16.02 10.49
C GLN A 231 -5.65 -14.90 11.51
N ASP A 232 -5.44 -15.30 12.78
CA ASP A 232 -5.07 -14.35 13.85
C ASP A 232 -3.62 -13.86 13.66
N PHE A 233 -3.48 -12.91 12.76
CA PHE A 233 -2.23 -12.24 12.47
C PHE A 233 -2.38 -10.74 12.70
N PRO A 234 -1.51 -10.09 13.52
CA PRO A 234 -1.70 -8.68 13.90
C PRO A 234 -1.73 -7.67 12.75
N ARG A 235 -1.22 -8.05 11.56
CA ARG A 235 -1.28 -7.23 10.34
C ARG A 235 -2.63 -7.33 9.62
N TYR A 236 -3.46 -8.30 9.99
CA TYR A 236 -4.79 -8.48 9.42
C TYR A 236 -5.83 -7.73 10.23
N LEU A 237 -6.84 -7.21 9.55
CA LEU A 237 -7.91 -6.40 10.13
C LEU A 237 -9.04 -7.28 10.68
N ALA A 238 -9.56 -6.92 11.83
CA ALA A 238 -10.80 -7.47 12.34
C ALA A 238 -12.01 -6.90 11.59
N ASP A 239 -13.15 -7.57 11.64
CA ASP A 239 -14.35 -7.18 10.87
C ASP A 239 -14.86 -5.78 11.19
N ASP A 240 -14.72 -5.32 12.42
CA ASP A 240 -15.10 -3.98 12.82
C ASP A 240 -14.11 -2.91 12.33
N GLU A 241 -12.81 -3.25 12.20
CA GLU A 241 -11.80 -2.40 11.56
C GLU A 241 -12.05 -2.29 10.04
N LEU A 242 -12.43 -3.41 9.39
CA LEU A 242 -12.87 -3.42 8.00
C LEU A 242 -14.08 -2.49 7.79
N ARG A 243 -15.12 -2.63 8.64
CA ARG A 243 -16.32 -1.77 8.58
C ARG A 243 -15.99 -0.30 8.84
N ALA A 244 -15.06 -0.01 9.73
CA ALA A 244 -14.62 1.35 10.00
C ALA A 244 -13.99 2.00 8.76
N ILE A 245 -13.09 1.32 8.04
CA ILE A 245 -12.52 1.82 6.78
C ILE A 245 -13.60 2.00 5.72
N ALA A 246 -14.48 1.01 5.54
CA ALA A 246 -15.56 1.06 4.56
C ALA A 246 -16.53 2.23 4.81
N SER A 247 -16.82 2.57 6.08
CA SER A 247 -17.70 3.69 6.44
C SER A 247 -17.19 5.06 5.96
N THR A 248 -15.87 5.21 5.75
CA THR A 248 -15.29 6.41 5.13
C THR A 248 -15.43 6.43 3.59
N GLY A 249 -15.92 5.35 2.99
CA GLY A 249 -15.91 5.13 1.55
C GLY A 249 -14.55 4.62 1.01
N GLY A 250 -13.66 4.21 1.90
CA GLY A 250 -12.32 3.72 1.62
C GLY A 250 -12.25 2.31 1.05
N VAL A 251 -11.05 1.78 0.89
CA VAL A 251 -10.79 0.43 0.39
C VAL A 251 -9.69 -0.28 1.19
N VAL A 252 -9.68 -1.60 1.08
CA VAL A 252 -8.75 -2.52 1.71
C VAL A 252 -8.03 -3.33 0.64
N GLY A 253 -6.71 -3.25 0.57
CA GLY A 253 -5.88 -3.94 -0.43
C GLY A 253 -5.56 -5.38 -0.04
N LEU A 254 -5.81 -6.30 -0.95
CA LEU A 254 -5.46 -7.71 -0.83
C LEU A 254 -3.94 -7.88 -0.88
N TRP A 255 -3.39 -8.57 0.10
CA TRP A 255 -1.95 -8.71 0.30
C TRP A 255 -1.49 -10.17 0.10
N PRO A 256 -0.74 -10.52 -0.94
CA PRO A 256 -0.25 -11.86 -1.21
C PRO A 256 0.95 -12.26 -0.34
N TYR A 257 1.06 -11.66 0.83
CA TYR A 257 2.15 -11.83 1.79
C TYR A 257 2.22 -13.25 2.35
N ARG A 258 3.45 -13.75 2.44
CA ARG A 258 3.77 -14.98 3.16
C ARG A 258 5.10 -14.86 3.91
N TYR A 259 5.09 -15.18 5.18
CA TYR A 259 6.32 -15.29 5.95
C TYR A 259 6.16 -16.30 7.09
N ARG A 260 6.98 -17.36 7.10
CA ARG A 260 6.92 -18.45 8.10
C ARG A 260 5.51 -19.03 8.24
N HIS A 261 4.83 -18.75 9.35
CA HIS A 261 3.47 -19.25 9.65
C HIS A 261 2.39 -18.20 9.44
N ALA A 262 2.76 -16.97 9.02
CA ALA A 262 1.85 -15.87 8.78
C ALA A 262 1.64 -15.62 7.29
N GLY A 263 0.46 -15.10 6.95
CA GLY A 263 0.10 -14.77 5.57
C GLY A 263 -0.53 -15.94 4.81
N VAL A 264 -0.79 -15.70 3.54
CA VAL A 264 -1.43 -16.65 2.62
C VAL A 264 -0.39 -17.57 1.96
N ARG A 265 -0.70 -18.85 1.84
CA ARG A 265 0.19 -19.86 1.25
C ARG A 265 -0.04 -20.06 -0.24
N HIS A 266 -1.30 -19.92 -0.66
CA HIS A 266 -1.75 -20.17 -2.02
C HIS A 266 -2.82 -19.16 -2.41
N ILE A 267 -3.03 -18.98 -3.72
CA ILE A 267 -4.01 -18.05 -4.25
C ILE A 267 -5.43 -18.30 -3.74
N THR A 268 -5.79 -19.56 -3.48
CA THR A 268 -7.09 -19.93 -2.91
C THR A 268 -7.32 -19.35 -1.51
N GLU A 269 -6.27 -19.25 -0.69
CA GLU A 269 -6.37 -18.58 0.62
C GLU A 269 -6.53 -17.07 0.45
N LEU A 270 -5.84 -16.45 -0.51
CA LEU A 270 -6.04 -15.03 -0.83
C LEU A 270 -7.47 -14.75 -1.27
N ILE A 271 -8.05 -15.63 -2.09
CA ILE A 271 -9.46 -15.55 -2.51
C ILE A 271 -10.42 -15.73 -1.33
N ALA A 272 -10.10 -16.61 -0.37
CA ALA A 272 -10.89 -16.73 0.85
C ALA A 272 -10.88 -15.41 1.66
N HIS A 273 -9.72 -14.74 1.79
CA HIS A 273 -9.66 -13.40 2.38
C HIS A 273 -10.50 -12.39 1.59
N ALA A 274 -10.41 -12.39 0.26
CA ALA A 274 -11.20 -11.51 -0.60
C ALA A 274 -12.71 -11.70 -0.39
N ARG A 275 -13.17 -12.97 -0.33
CA ARG A 275 -14.59 -13.30 -0.09
C ARG A 275 -15.05 -12.83 1.30
N HIS A 276 -14.28 -13.17 2.35
CA HIS A 276 -14.63 -12.74 3.71
C HIS A 276 -14.74 -11.20 3.81
N ILE A 277 -13.77 -10.47 3.23
CA ILE A 277 -13.80 -9.01 3.24
C ILE A 277 -15.01 -8.49 2.43
N ALA A 278 -15.26 -9.04 1.23
CA ALA A 278 -16.42 -8.66 0.41
C ALA A 278 -17.75 -8.93 1.11
N ASP A 279 -17.88 -10.08 1.78
CA ASP A 279 -19.08 -10.45 2.54
C ASP A 279 -19.28 -9.54 3.78
N THR A 280 -18.19 -8.98 4.32
CA THR A 280 -18.22 -8.11 5.51
C THR A 280 -18.53 -6.65 5.19
N ILE A 281 -17.94 -6.13 4.07
CA ILE A 281 -17.98 -4.68 3.75
C ILE A 281 -18.38 -4.34 2.31
N GLY A 282 -18.65 -5.33 1.48
CA GLY A 282 -18.93 -5.16 0.05
C GLY A 282 -17.68 -5.23 -0.84
N PRO A 283 -17.80 -5.79 -2.06
CA PRO A 283 -16.69 -5.92 -3.00
C PRO A 283 -16.18 -4.56 -3.52
N GLU A 284 -16.97 -3.49 -3.42
CA GLU A 284 -16.60 -2.11 -3.75
C GLU A 284 -15.56 -1.51 -2.80
N HIS A 285 -15.31 -2.17 -1.68
CA HIS A 285 -14.28 -1.79 -0.70
C HIS A 285 -13.01 -2.65 -0.78
N LEU A 286 -12.89 -3.52 -1.77
CA LEU A 286 -11.67 -4.27 -2.03
C LEU A 286 -10.79 -3.59 -3.08
N ALA A 287 -9.48 -3.78 -2.96
CA ALA A 287 -8.46 -3.36 -3.92
C ALA A 287 -7.29 -4.37 -3.94
N VAL A 288 -6.26 -4.11 -4.71
CA VAL A 288 -4.98 -4.84 -4.73
C VAL A 288 -3.92 -4.01 -4.03
N GLY A 289 -3.07 -4.66 -3.23
CA GLY A 289 -1.90 -4.07 -2.60
C GLY A 289 -0.85 -5.14 -2.34
N THR A 290 0.07 -5.33 -3.30
CA THR A 290 0.96 -6.49 -3.29
C THR A 290 2.11 -6.36 -2.30
N ASP A 291 2.51 -5.14 -1.98
CA ASP A 291 3.73 -4.82 -1.22
C ASP A 291 4.99 -5.41 -1.91
N MET A 292 4.99 -5.41 -3.23
CA MET A 292 6.08 -5.96 -4.03
C MET A 292 7.40 -5.25 -3.72
N ASN A 293 8.49 -6.01 -3.67
CA ASN A 293 9.81 -5.63 -3.18
C ASN A 293 9.90 -5.34 -1.66
N GLY A 294 8.78 -5.13 -0.93
CA GLY A 294 8.76 -4.87 0.52
C GLY A 294 8.63 -6.13 1.37
N VAL A 295 8.05 -7.20 0.83
CA VAL A 295 7.75 -8.43 1.58
C VAL A 295 8.93 -9.38 1.68
N PRO A 296 9.04 -10.14 2.80
CA PRO A 296 10.03 -11.21 2.94
C PRO A 296 9.64 -12.48 2.17
N GLY A 297 8.42 -12.56 1.63
CA GLY A 297 7.94 -13.64 0.81
C GLY A 297 6.50 -13.44 0.37
N VAL A 298 6.14 -14.09 -0.73
CA VAL A 298 4.80 -14.09 -1.32
C VAL A 298 4.25 -15.51 -1.39
N MET A 299 2.94 -15.65 -1.63
CA MET A 299 2.29 -16.96 -1.78
C MET A 299 2.89 -17.76 -2.94
N ALA A 300 2.72 -19.07 -2.89
CA ALA A 300 3.21 -19.95 -3.95
C ALA A 300 2.54 -19.63 -5.30
N GLY A 301 3.35 -19.53 -6.37
CA GLY A 301 2.86 -19.25 -7.71
C GLY A 301 2.57 -17.78 -8.00
N PHE A 302 2.97 -16.88 -7.08
CA PHE A 302 2.91 -15.43 -7.25
C PHE A 302 4.30 -14.85 -6.96
N GLY A 303 5.00 -14.40 -7.97
CA GLY A 303 6.37 -13.89 -7.84
C GLY A 303 6.43 -12.37 -7.83
N ASP A 304 5.70 -11.75 -8.73
CA ASP A 304 5.67 -10.29 -8.92
C ASP A 304 4.38 -9.85 -9.66
N GLU A 305 4.33 -8.60 -10.10
CA GLU A 305 3.18 -8.01 -10.80
C GLU A 305 2.82 -8.75 -12.08
N THR A 306 3.74 -9.49 -12.70
CA THR A 306 3.44 -10.29 -13.90
C THR A 306 2.46 -11.43 -13.63
N ASP A 307 2.24 -11.77 -12.36
CA ASP A 307 1.30 -12.77 -11.92
C ASP A 307 -0.12 -12.22 -11.60
N LEU A 308 -0.34 -10.90 -11.70
CA LEU A 308 -1.66 -10.31 -11.46
C LEU A 308 -2.78 -10.83 -12.38
N PRO A 309 -2.54 -11.23 -13.65
CA PRO A 309 -3.54 -11.93 -14.44
C PRO A 309 -4.06 -13.23 -13.80
N LYS A 310 -3.19 -13.94 -13.03
CA LYS A 310 -3.62 -15.14 -12.27
C LYS A 310 -4.57 -14.78 -11.14
N LEU A 311 -4.36 -13.63 -10.48
CA LEU A 311 -5.29 -13.13 -9.46
C LEU A 311 -6.65 -12.81 -10.08
N THR A 312 -6.67 -12.21 -11.27
CA THR A 312 -7.92 -11.92 -12.01
C THR A 312 -8.72 -13.19 -12.28
N ALA A 313 -8.07 -14.22 -12.81
CA ALA A 313 -8.72 -15.52 -13.06
C ALA A 313 -9.20 -16.16 -11.75
N ALA A 314 -8.40 -16.11 -10.68
CA ALA A 314 -8.77 -16.67 -9.40
C ALA A 314 -9.94 -15.95 -8.73
N LEU A 315 -10.08 -14.63 -8.90
CA LEU A 315 -11.24 -13.87 -8.42
C LEU A 315 -12.53 -14.32 -9.15
N LEU A 316 -12.47 -14.52 -10.48
CA LEU A 316 -13.60 -15.07 -11.24
C LEU A 316 -13.97 -16.48 -10.77
N ASP A 317 -12.97 -17.36 -10.62
CA ASP A 317 -13.16 -18.73 -10.10
C ASP A 317 -13.70 -18.72 -8.66
N GLY A 318 -13.34 -17.71 -7.87
CA GLY A 318 -13.86 -17.44 -6.53
C GLY A 318 -15.29 -16.91 -6.51
N GLY A 319 -15.94 -16.73 -7.66
CA GLY A 319 -17.35 -16.34 -7.79
C GLY A 319 -17.60 -14.83 -7.75
N PHE A 320 -16.58 -14.02 -7.93
CA PHE A 320 -16.77 -12.58 -8.19
C PHE A 320 -17.21 -12.36 -9.65
N SER A 321 -18.17 -11.47 -9.87
CA SER A 321 -18.58 -11.05 -11.21
C SER A 321 -17.49 -10.22 -11.89
N ASP A 322 -17.53 -10.12 -13.22
CA ASP A 322 -16.65 -9.25 -14.02
C ASP A 322 -16.60 -7.81 -13.48
N ARG A 323 -17.74 -7.27 -13.06
CA ARG A 323 -17.85 -5.92 -12.50
C ARG A 323 -17.11 -5.81 -11.17
N GLU A 324 -17.27 -6.78 -10.28
CA GLU A 324 -16.58 -6.79 -8.98
C GLU A 324 -15.09 -6.97 -9.17
N VAL A 325 -14.66 -7.87 -10.05
CA VAL A 325 -13.25 -8.08 -10.38
C VAL A 325 -12.63 -6.80 -10.93
N ASN A 326 -13.29 -6.12 -11.90
CA ASN A 326 -12.81 -4.82 -12.39
C ASN A 326 -12.73 -3.77 -11.27
N GLY A 327 -13.68 -3.77 -10.32
CA GLY A 327 -13.63 -2.94 -9.13
C GLY A 327 -12.38 -3.21 -8.29
N ILE A 328 -12.16 -4.49 -7.93
CA ILE A 328 -11.06 -4.96 -7.08
C ILE A 328 -9.70 -4.69 -7.74
N LEU A 329 -9.57 -4.92 -9.06
CA LEU A 329 -8.31 -4.71 -9.77
C LEU A 329 -7.86 -3.25 -9.74
N GLY A 330 -8.79 -2.27 -9.68
CA GLY A 330 -8.33 -0.88 -9.63
C GLY A 330 -9.42 0.19 -9.63
N ALA A 331 -10.61 -0.08 -10.17
CA ALA A 331 -11.65 0.96 -10.25
C ALA A 331 -12.10 1.46 -8.86
N ASN A 332 -12.08 0.61 -7.83
CA ASN A 332 -12.37 1.00 -6.46
C ASN A 332 -11.30 1.95 -5.89
N ALA A 333 -10.02 1.64 -6.13
CA ALA A 333 -8.90 2.49 -5.70
C ALA A 333 -8.90 3.84 -6.42
N LEU A 334 -9.17 3.84 -7.74
CA LEU A 334 -9.29 5.06 -8.54
C LEU A 334 -10.46 5.94 -8.04
N ARG A 335 -11.60 5.34 -7.69
CA ARG A 335 -12.74 6.04 -7.07
C ARG A 335 -12.33 6.73 -5.77
N VAL A 336 -11.55 6.05 -4.94
CA VAL A 336 -11.07 6.60 -3.66
C VAL A 336 -10.15 7.79 -3.88
N LEU A 337 -9.14 7.67 -4.75
CA LEU A 337 -8.24 8.79 -5.08
C LEU A 337 -9.01 10.00 -5.59
N ARG A 338 -9.96 9.79 -6.52
CA ARG A 338 -10.81 10.88 -7.04
C ARG A 338 -11.58 11.59 -5.93
N LYS A 339 -12.17 10.85 -4.99
CA LYS A 339 -12.89 11.46 -3.86
C LYS A 339 -11.96 12.26 -2.94
N VAL A 340 -10.73 11.82 -2.75
CA VAL A 340 -9.73 12.54 -1.94
C VAL A 340 -9.32 13.84 -2.63
N GLU A 341 -9.05 13.82 -3.93
CA GLU A 341 -8.75 15.02 -4.73
C GLU A 341 -9.92 16.01 -4.74
N GLU A 342 -11.15 15.53 -5.01
CA GLU A 342 -12.35 16.36 -4.99
C GLU A 342 -12.60 17.01 -3.62
N HIS A 343 -12.30 16.29 -2.53
CA HIS A 343 -12.44 16.81 -1.18
C HIS A 343 -11.50 18.00 -0.94
N ALA A 344 -10.25 17.90 -1.36
CA ALA A 344 -9.26 18.98 -1.25
C ALA A 344 -9.69 20.23 -2.04
N HIS A 345 -10.17 20.04 -3.28
CA HIS A 345 -10.62 21.16 -4.12
C HIS A 345 -11.86 21.90 -3.60
N ARG A 346 -12.74 21.21 -2.84
CA ARG A 346 -13.95 21.85 -2.26
C ARG A 346 -13.65 22.71 -1.03
N ARG A 347 -12.46 22.62 -0.44
CA ARG A 347 -12.01 23.41 0.70
C ARG A 347 -10.85 24.31 0.27
N PRO A 348 -11.13 25.48 -0.35
CA PRO A 348 -10.06 26.41 -0.72
C PRO A 348 -9.25 26.78 0.53
N HIS A 349 -7.95 26.88 0.35
CA HIS A 349 -6.98 27.24 1.38
C HIS A 349 -7.45 28.51 2.14
N ARG A 350 -7.81 28.37 3.41
CA ARG A 350 -7.91 29.48 4.36
C ARG A 350 -6.68 29.48 5.24
#